data_109599f8ca7fb89dbb2bade570617e78
#
_entry.id   109599f8ca7fb89dbb2bade570617e78
#
_cell.length_a   1.000
_cell.length_b   1.000
_cell.length_c   1.000
_cell.angle_alpha   90.00
_cell.angle_beta   90.00
_cell.angle_gamma   90.00
#
_symmetry.space_group_name_H-M   'P 1'
#
loop_
_entity.id
_entity.type
_entity.pdbx_description
1 polymer ?
#
loop_
_entity_poly.entity_id
_entity_poly.type
_entity_poly.pdbx_seq_one_letter_code
_entity_poly.pdbx_strand_id
1 'polypeptide(L)'
;HRVDRLLLTVLALTAAGFYAGWEIALFWLPLTYAAIPLLLLLADYINMPFEAWRRHTYIVKARKILKACPDLTVIGITGSYGKTSVKYYLNTLLQAQFNSLMTPESYNTPMGVVKTIRGQLKPYHEVFVCEMGAQNVGDIKELCGIAGPRHGIITALGQQHLESFKSQENIIKTKYELADALPEDGFLLLNGDNELIRANPPRHRFMTYGLNDENDYRASDVKVSSRGTAFTLHTPDGQSCDFQTALLGEHNIVNLTGALAMCHLLGIPLTALKPRLLKITAVPHRLQLIDHGSFAVIDDGFNSNPNGTQAALRTLSLFDDYKIMITPGMVELGEAQETLNREFGQNAARVCDYVILVGEKQTRPIALGLADAGFPAEKLYIAESLKDGLEHAHALKTERKKIILLENDLPDNY
;
A
#
# COMPACT_ATOMS: atom_id res chain seq x y z
N HIS A 1 22.12 1.89 -17.04
CA HIS A 1 22.02 2.53 -18.38
C HIS A 1 22.42 4.00 -18.45
N ARG A 2 22.05 4.88 -17.47
CA ARG A 2 22.53 6.29 -17.45
C ARG A 2 23.98 6.37 -17.01
N VAL A 3 24.32 5.63 -15.95
CA VAL A 3 25.67 5.53 -15.42
C VAL A 3 26.66 4.93 -16.45
N ASP A 4 26.23 3.89 -17.19
CA ASP A 4 27.09 3.22 -18.19
C ASP A 4 27.44 4.15 -19.37
N ARG A 5 26.48 4.98 -19.81
CA ARG A 5 26.75 5.96 -20.90
C ARG A 5 27.63 7.10 -20.42
N LEU A 6 27.44 7.56 -19.17
CA LEU A 6 28.31 8.56 -18.56
C LEU A 6 29.75 8.02 -18.44
N LEU A 7 29.90 6.78 -17.94
CA LEU A 7 31.21 6.12 -17.85
C LEU A 7 31.90 6.02 -19.21
N LEU A 8 31.15 5.66 -20.25
CA LEU A 8 31.66 5.60 -21.63
C LEU A 8 32.08 6.96 -22.16
N THR A 9 31.31 8.01 -21.88
CA THR A 9 31.62 9.38 -22.31
C THR A 9 32.85 9.93 -21.57
N VAL A 10 32.94 9.70 -20.25
CA VAL A 10 34.12 10.07 -19.45
C VAL A 10 35.36 9.29 -19.88
N LEU A 11 35.21 7.98 -20.13
CA LEU A 11 36.29 7.15 -20.65
C LEU A 11 36.78 7.60 -22.03
N ALA A 12 35.88 7.97 -22.95
CA ALA A 12 36.22 8.46 -24.26
C ALA A 12 36.94 9.83 -24.19
N LEU A 13 36.50 10.73 -23.32
CA LEU A 13 37.12 12.04 -23.10
C LEU A 13 38.48 11.92 -22.41
N THR A 14 38.64 11.01 -21.44
CA THR A 14 39.94 10.72 -20.80
C THR A 14 40.90 10.04 -21.76
N ALA A 15 40.44 9.10 -22.58
CA ALA A 15 41.25 8.47 -23.62
C ALA A 15 41.71 9.48 -24.68
N ALA A 16 40.86 10.38 -25.13
CA ALA A 16 41.21 11.47 -26.04
C ALA A 16 42.23 12.44 -25.40
N GLY A 17 42.11 12.73 -24.10
CA GLY A 17 43.07 13.52 -23.34
C GLY A 17 44.42 12.86 -23.21
N PHE A 18 44.48 11.56 -22.98
CA PHE A 18 45.72 10.77 -22.96
C PHE A 18 46.41 10.70 -24.31
N TYR A 19 45.64 10.68 -25.40
CA TYR A 19 46.20 10.68 -26.77
C TYR A 19 46.80 12.05 -27.13
N ALA A 20 46.33 13.14 -26.52
CA ALA A 20 46.85 14.49 -26.75
C ALA A 20 48.09 14.88 -25.92
N GLY A 21 48.55 13.99 -25.01
CA GLY A 21 49.71 14.20 -24.14
C GLY A 21 49.31 14.37 -22.67
N TRP A 22 50.10 13.77 -21.76
CA TRP A 22 49.79 13.69 -20.33
C TRP A 22 49.69 15.07 -19.63
N GLU A 23 50.41 16.09 -20.11
CA GLU A 23 50.35 17.44 -19.56
C GLU A 23 48.99 18.10 -19.87
N ILE A 24 48.43 17.84 -21.04
CA ILE A 24 47.08 18.29 -21.44
C ILE A 24 45.99 17.52 -20.66
N ALA A 25 46.23 16.23 -20.40
CA ALA A 25 45.30 15.41 -19.62
C ALA A 25 45.13 15.91 -18.17
N LEU A 26 46.19 16.37 -17.51
CA LEU A 26 46.17 16.94 -16.17
C LEU A 26 45.36 18.25 -16.10
N PHE A 27 45.33 19.03 -17.14
CA PHE A 27 44.51 20.25 -17.24
C PHE A 27 43.02 19.95 -17.55
N TRP A 28 42.78 18.95 -18.40
CA TRP A 28 41.43 18.56 -18.80
C TRP A 28 40.66 17.76 -17.74
N LEU A 29 41.33 17.01 -16.87
CA LEU A 29 40.73 16.19 -15.83
C LEU A 29 39.86 17.02 -14.84
N PRO A 30 40.33 18.14 -14.26
CA PRO A 30 39.50 18.99 -13.41
C PRO A 30 38.33 19.65 -14.17
N LEU A 31 38.57 20.03 -15.43
CA LEU A 31 37.57 20.67 -16.28
C LEU A 31 36.47 19.69 -16.68
N THR A 32 36.80 18.46 -17.02
CA THR A 32 35.84 17.40 -17.30
C THR A 32 35.03 17.01 -16.05
N TYR A 33 35.71 16.95 -14.89
CA TYR A 33 35.01 16.71 -13.61
C TYR A 33 34.00 17.82 -13.28
N ALA A 34 34.38 19.08 -13.46
CA ALA A 34 33.49 20.25 -13.27
C ALA A 34 32.35 20.28 -14.30
N ALA A 35 32.57 19.74 -15.50
CA ALA A 35 31.56 19.68 -16.56
C ALA A 35 30.58 18.49 -16.40
N ILE A 36 30.85 17.49 -15.55
CA ILE A 36 29.99 16.32 -15.37
C ILE A 36 28.52 16.69 -15.10
N PRO A 37 28.18 17.60 -14.15
CA PRO A 37 26.78 17.98 -13.91
C PRO A 37 26.09 18.54 -15.16
N LEU A 38 26.81 19.38 -15.92
CA LEU A 38 26.29 19.98 -17.15
C LEU A 38 26.08 18.94 -18.25
N LEU A 39 27.05 18.00 -18.40
CA LEU A 39 26.93 16.90 -19.35
C LEU A 39 25.82 15.93 -19.00
N LEU A 40 25.56 15.71 -17.70
CA LEU A 40 24.41 14.91 -17.24
C LEU A 40 23.10 15.58 -17.62
N LEU A 41 22.94 16.89 -17.36
CA LEU A 41 21.76 17.65 -17.73
C LEU A 41 21.54 17.67 -19.26
N LEU A 42 22.61 17.82 -20.02
CA LEU A 42 22.57 17.79 -21.48
C LEU A 42 22.17 16.39 -21.99
N ALA A 43 22.74 15.35 -21.42
CA ALA A 43 22.40 13.97 -21.76
C ALA A 43 20.94 13.63 -21.42
N ASP A 44 20.43 14.09 -20.27
CA ASP A 44 19.03 13.95 -19.90
C ASP A 44 18.11 14.72 -20.87
N TYR A 45 18.47 15.93 -21.23
CA TYR A 45 17.72 16.75 -22.19
C TYR A 45 17.66 16.10 -23.59
N ILE A 46 18.79 15.59 -24.09
CA ILE A 46 18.86 14.88 -25.38
C ILE A 46 18.08 13.56 -25.36
N ASN A 47 18.09 12.83 -24.21
CA ASN A 47 17.39 11.55 -24.09
C ASN A 47 15.88 11.71 -23.84
N MET A 48 15.42 12.86 -23.31
CA MET A 48 14.00 13.10 -22.98
C MET A 48 13.03 12.80 -24.12
N PRO A 49 13.20 13.30 -25.37
CA PRO A 49 12.30 12.99 -26.48
C PRO A 49 12.33 11.51 -26.87
N PHE A 50 13.47 10.84 -26.76
CA PHE A 50 13.60 9.42 -27.06
C PHE A 50 12.90 8.57 -25.98
N GLU A 51 13.03 8.92 -24.72
CA GLU A 51 12.31 8.26 -23.62
C GLU A 51 10.80 8.46 -23.74
N ALA A 52 10.35 9.68 -24.07
CA ALA A 52 8.93 9.99 -24.31
C ALA A 52 8.37 9.18 -25.49
N TRP A 53 9.10 9.10 -26.60
CA TRP A 53 8.71 8.29 -27.77
C TRP A 53 8.64 6.80 -27.43
N ARG A 54 9.61 6.29 -26.68
CA ARG A 54 9.64 4.88 -26.22
C ARG A 54 8.47 4.58 -25.28
N ARG A 55 8.21 5.49 -24.29
CA ARG A 55 7.05 5.39 -23.39
C ARG A 55 5.74 5.36 -24.19
N HIS A 56 5.56 6.29 -25.13
CA HIS A 56 4.39 6.32 -25.99
C HIS A 56 4.21 5.03 -26.79
N THR A 57 5.27 4.53 -27.41
CA THR A 57 5.25 3.25 -28.15
C THR A 57 4.81 2.08 -27.29
N TYR A 58 5.26 2.03 -26.03
CA TYR A 58 4.88 0.96 -25.10
C TYR A 58 3.40 1.07 -24.69
N ILE A 59 2.90 2.27 -24.44
CA ILE A 59 1.49 2.52 -24.15
C ILE A 59 0.61 2.11 -25.33
N VAL A 60 0.96 2.48 -26.56
CA VAL A 60 0.23 2.09 -27.76
C VAL A 60 0.19 0.56 -27.93
N LYS A 61 1.31 -0.13 -27.69
CA LYS A 61 1.35 -1.60 -27.71
C LYS A 61 0.47 -2.22 -26.64
N ALA A 62 0.47 -1.69 -25.40
CA ALA A 62 -0.40 -2.17 -24.33
C ALA A 62 -1.89 -2.00 -24.68
N ARG A 63 -2.28 -0.83 -25.19
CA ARG A 63 -3.66 -0.57 -25.67
C ARG A 63 -4.07 -1.50 -26.82
N LYS A 64 -3.14 -1.87 -27.71
CA LYS A 64 -3.41 -2.87 -28.77
C LYS A 64 -3.73 -4.24 -28.18
N ILE A 65 -2.99 -4.67 -27.14
CA ILE A 65 -3.23 -5.95 -26.47
C ILE A 65 -4.60 -5.94 -25.81
N LEU A 66 -4.94 -4.86 -25.07
CA LEU A 66 -6.26 -4.72 -24.44
C LEU A 66 -7.40 -4.77 -25.49
N LYS A 67 -7.26 -4.07 -26.61
CA LYS A 67 -8.24 -4.10 -27.71
C LYS A 67 -8.40 -5.48 -28.35
N ALA A 68 -7.39 -6.33 -28.29
CA ALA A 68 -7.44 -7.71 -28.75
C ALA A 68 -8.16 -8.67 -27.78
N CYS A 69 -8.55 -8.17 -26.59
CA CYS A 69 -9.30 -8.92 -25.58
C CYS A 69 -10.65 -8.20 -25.33
N PRO A 70 -11.63 -8.29 -26.25
CA PRO A 70 -12.88 -7.51 -26.18
C PRO A 70 -13.76 -7.88 -24.96
N ASP A 71 -13.68 -9.11 -24.49
CA ASP A 71 -14.46 -9.62 -23.36
C ASP A 71 -13.77 -9.36 -22.00
N LEU A 72 -12.58 -8.75 -22.02
CA LEU A 72 -11.85 -8.43 -20.82
C LEU A 72 -12.50 -7.29 -20.03
N THR A 73 -12.93 -7.57 -18.81
CA THR A 73 -13.39 -6.55 -17.88
C THR A 73 -12.22 -6.01 -17.07
N VAL A 74 -12.00 -4.70 -17.13
CA VAL A 74 -10.94 -4.03 -16.33
C VAL A 74 -11.56 -3.35 -15.12
N ILE A 75 -11.00 -3.62 -13.94
CA ILE A 75 -11.40 -3.01 -12.67
C ILE A 75 -10.26 -2.14 -12.16
N GLY A 76 -10.49 -0.83 -12.06
CA GLY A 76 -9.54 0.12 -11.49
C GLY A 76 -9.68 0.19 -9.97
N ILE A 77 -8.57 0.18 -9.24
CA ILE A 77 -8.57 0.35 -7.78
C ILE A 77 -7.64 1.50 -7.42
N THR A 78 -8.19 2.55 -6.78
CA THR A 78 -7.41 3.68 -6.27
C THR A 78 -7.81 4.04 -4.85
N GLY A 79 -7.06 4.96 -4.24
CA GLY A 79 -7.27 5.45 -2.88
C GLY A 79 -5.95 5.84 -2.24
N SER A 80 -6.00 6.43 -1.06
CA SER A 80 -4.81 6.70 -0.26
C SER A 80 -4.32 5.42 0.42
N TYR A 81 -5.20 4.69 1.07
CA TYR A 81 -4.90 3.45 1.81
C TYR A 81 -5.74 2.27 1.29
N GLY A 82 -5.31 1.03 1.53
CA GLY A 82 -6.08 -0.19 1.27
C GLY A 82 -6.06 -0.71 -0.18
N LYS A 83 -5.54 0.03 -1.15
CA LYS A 83 -5.50 -0.35 -2.58
C LYS A 83 -4.95 -1.76 -2.83
N THR A 84 -3.77 -2.03 -2.31
CA THR A 84 -3.06 -3.30 -2.51
C THR A 84 -3.82 -4.44 -1.85
N SER A 85 -4.34 -4.25 -0.63
CA SER A 85 -5.15 -5.25 0.07
C SER A 85 -6.41 -5.59 -0.73
N VAL A 86 -7.18 -4.58 -1.15
CA VAL A 86 -8.39 -4.79 -1.97
C VAL A 86 -8.07 -5.48 -3.29
N LYS A 87 -6.98 -5.12 -3.96
CA LYS A 87 -6.51 -5.79 -5.17
C LYS A 87 -6.28 -7.30 -4.97
N TYR A 88 -5.53 -7.66 -3.93
CA TYR A 88 -5.24 -9.06 -3.62
C TYR A 88 -6.50 -9.85 -3.24
N TYR A 89 -7.36 -9.25 -2.39
CA TYR A 89 -8.61 -9.87 -1.97
C TYR A 89 -9.54 -10.09 -3.16
N LEU A 90 -9.75 -9.04 -3.95
CA LEU A 90 -10.59 -9.09 -5.14
C LEU A 90 -10.09 -10.14 -6.14
N ASN A 91 -8.79 -10.14 -6.45
CA ASN A 91 -8.23 -11.12 -7.38
C ASN A 91 -8.43 -12.57 -6.90
N THR A 92 -8.26 -12.84 -5.60
CA THR A 92 -8.48 -14.18 -5.02
C THR A 92 -9.95 -14.59 -5.09
N LEU A 93 -10.87 -13.67 -4.82
CA LEU A 93 -12.31 -13.91 -4.87
C LEU A 93 -12.82 -14.12 -6.30
N LEU A 94 -12.36 -13.31 -7.26
CA LEU A 94 -12.72 -13.41 -8.68
C LEU A 94 -12.41 -14.79 -9.26
N GLN A 95 -11.37 -15.46 -8.79
CA GLN A 95 -11.01 -16.83 -9.19
C GLN A 95 -12.06 -17.89 -8.81
N ALA A 96 -13.15 -17.52 -8.13
CA ALA A 96 -14.30 -18.40 -7.95
C ALA A 96 -15.01 -18.70 -9.31
N GLN A 97 -14.95 -17.75 -10.23
CA GLN A 97 -15.69 -17.84 -11.50
C GLN A 97 -14.88 -17.38 -12.73
N PHE A 98 -13.89 -16.50 -12.56
CA PHE A 98 -13.17 -15.86 -13.66
C PHE A 98 -11.67 -16.20 -13.66
N ASN A 99 -11.07 -16.22 -14.85
CA ASN A 99 -9.62 -16.19 -15.00
C ASN A 99 -9.15 -14.74 -14.84
N SER A 100 -8.76 -14.37 -13.61
CA SER A 100 -8.36 -13.00 -13.30
C SER A 100 -6.84 -12.80 -13.33
N LEU A 101 -6.42 -11.63 -13.78
CA LEU A 101 -5.05 -11.09 -13.66
C LEU A 101 -5.09 -9.85 -12.80
N MET A 102 -4.09 -9.64 -11.96
CA MET A 102 -3.91 -8.37 -11.24
C MET A 102 -2.54 -7.75 -11.53
N THR A 103 -2.40 -6.45 -11.34
CA THR A 103 -1.08 -5.81 -11.31
C THR A 103 -0.25 -6.42 -10.19
N PRO A 104 0.96 -6.96 -10.46
CA PRO A 104 1.79 -7.58 -9.43
C PRO A 104 2.35 -6.53 -8.48
N GLU A 105 2.63 -6.94 -7.24
CA GLU A 105 3.25 -6.09 -6.21
C GLU A 105 2.69 -4.66 -6.19
N SER A 106 3.57 -3.65 -6.24
CA SER A 106 3.23 -2.22 -6.28
C SER A 106 3.26 -1.63 -7.69
N TYR A 107 2.98 -2.43 -8.76
CA TYR A 107 2.97 -1.95 -10.15
C TYR A 107 1.73 -1.10 -10.44
N ASN A 108 1.64 0.04 -9.74
CA ASN A 108 0.51 0.97 -9.79
C ASN A 108 0.81 2.27 -10.56
N THR A 109 1.96 2.34 -11.24
CA THR A 109 2.38 3.45 -12.11
C THR A 109 2.07 3.16 -13.58
N PRO A 110 2.02 4.16 -14.49
CA PRO A 110 1.75 3.96 -15.91
C PRO A 110 2.63 2.88 -16.55
N MET A 111 3.94 2.90 -16.29
CA MET A 111 4.86 1.90 -16.85
C MET A 111 4.76 0.54 -16.17
N GLY A 112 4.39 0.46 -14.89
CA GLY A 112 4.10 -0.77 -14.17
C GLY A 112 2.89 -1.49 -14.77
N VAL A 113 1.80 -0.76 -15.00
CA VAL A 113 0.59 -1.27 -15.66
C VAL A 113 0.89 -1.72 -17.10
N VAL A 114 1.61 -0.91 -17.88
CA VAL A 114 2.04 -1.28 -19.24
C VAL A 114 2.89 -2.55 -19.25
N LYS A 115 3.81 -2.70 -18.29
CA LYS A 115 4.65 -3.90 -18.15
C LYS A 115 3.80 -5.14 -17.84
N THR A 116 2.81 -5.01 -16.96
CA THR A 116 1.86 -6.10 -16.64
C THR A 116 1.06 -6.51 -17.87
N ILE A 117 0.43 -5.57 -18.58
CA ILE A 117 -0.37 -5.84 -19.77
C ILE A 117 0.47 -6.53 -20.84
N ARG A 118 1.66 -6.02 -21.12
CA ARG A 118 2.53 -6.57 -22.18
C ARG A 118 3.17 -7.91 -21.83
N GLY A 119 3.44 -8.16 -20.57
CA GLY A 119 4.15 -9.36 -20.11
C GLY A 119 3.24 -10.49 -19.68
N GLN A 120 2.11 -10.18 -19.05
CA GLN A 120 1.30 -11.16 -18.35
C GLN A 120 -0.11 -11.33 -18.89
N LEU A 121 -0.73 -10.28 -19.49
CA LEU A 121 -2.07 -10.38 -20.03
C LEU A 121 -2.11 -11.36 -21.21
N LYS A 122 -3.07 -12.28 -21.16
CA LYS A 122 -3.31 -13.32 -22.18
C LYS A 122 -4.77 -13.31 -22.59
N PRO A 123 -5.11 -13.81 -23.79
CA PRO A 123 -6.49 -13.82 -24.30
C PRO A 123 -7.51 -14.60 -23.46
N TYR A 124 -7.06 -15.50 -22.58
CA TYR A 124 -7.92 -16.28 -21.69
C TYR A 124 -8.27 -15.56 -20.38
N HIS A 125 -7.65 -14.40 -20.09
CA HIS A 125 -8.05 -13.62 -18.94
C HIS A 125 -9.37 -12.90 -19.23
N GLU A 126 -10.28 -12.99 -18.26
CA GLU A 126 -11.63 -12.41 -18.32
C GLU A 126 -11.72 -11.13 -17.48
N VAL A 127 -10.93 -11.03 -16.43
CA VAL A 127 -10.88 -9.84 -15.56
C VAL A 127 -9.44 -9.40 -15.32
N PHE A 128 -9.20 -8.08 -15.45
CA PHE A 128 -7.93 -7.46 -15.09
C PHE A 128 -8.12 -6.46 -13.95
N VAL A 129 -7.56 -6.76 -12.79
CA VAL A 129 -7.57 -5.89 -11.60
C VAL A 129 -6.35 -4.98 -11.63
N CYS A 130 -6.57 -3.69 -11.88
CA CYS A 130 -5.54 -2.70 -12.07
C CYS A 130 -5.43 -1.77 -10.86
N GLU A 131 -4.38 -1.90 -10.05
CA GLU A 131 -4.07 -0.92 -9.00
C GLU A 131 -3.53 0.36 -9.63
N MET A 132 -4.07 1.52 -9.19
CA MET A 132 -3.77 2.83 -9.73
C MET A 132 -3.24 3.75 -8.63
N GLY A 133 -1.92 4.01 -8.66
CA GLY A 133 -1.24 4.94 -7.77
C GLY A 133 -1.19 6.34 -8.36
N ALA A 134 -1.08 7.35 -7.51
CA ALA A 134 -0.89 8.73 -7.95
C ALA A 134 -0.05 9.51 -6.93
N GLN A 135 0.81 10.38 -7.44
CA GLN A 135 1.58 11.38 -6.71
C GLN A 135 1.24 12.81 -7.18
N ASN A 136 0.65 12.95 -8.38
CA ASN A 136 0.27 14.23 -8.96
C ASN A 136 -1.15 14.19 -9.52
N VAL A 137 -1.77 15.35 -9.67
CA VAL A 137 -3.05 15.50 -10.39
C VAL A 137 -2.87 15.08 -11.85
N GLY A 138 -3.77 14.21 -12.34
CA GLY A 138 -3.72 13.66 -13.69
C GLY A 138 -3.13 12.25 -13.79
N ASP A 139 -2.46 11.73 -12.76
CA ASP A 139 -1.84 10.41 -12.79
C ASP A 139 -2.88 9.29 -12.93
N ILE A 140 -4.01 9.37 -12.23
CA ILE A 140 -5.09 8.38 -12.35
C ILE A 140 -5.75 8.47 -13.73
N LYS A 141 -5.95 9.69 -14.25
CA LYS A 141 -6.48 9.90 -15.60
C LYS A 141 -5.58 9.26 -16.67
N GLU A 142 -4.25 9.38 -16.53
CA GLU A 142 -3.32 8.70 -17.42
C GLU A 142 -3.46 7.17 -17.34
N LEU A 143 -3.52 6.63 -16.14
CA LEU A 143 -3.69 5.19 -15.91
C LEU A 143 -5.01 4.68 -16.48
N CYS A 144 -6.12 5.39 -16.29
CA CYS A 144 -7.42 5.09 -16.89
C CYS A 144 -7.34 5.13 -18.43
N GLY A 145 -6.63 6.12 -18.98
CA GLY A 145 -6.40 6.21 -20.42
C GLY A 145 -5.57 5.04 -21.00
N ILE A 146 -4.75 4.38 -20.17
CA ILE A 146 -3.98 3.19 -20.56
C ILE A 146 -4.82 1.91 -20.41
N ALA A 147 -5.42 1.70 -19.24
CA ALA A 147 -6.08 0.45 -18.84
C ALA A 147 -7.54 0.35 -19.31
N GLY A 148 -8.25 1.47 -19.45
CA GLY A 148 -9.67 1.50 -19.86
C GLY A 148 -10.58 0.81 -18.84
N PRO A 149 -10.62 1.23 -17.55
CA PRO A 149 -11.43 0.55 -16.55
C PRO A 149 -12.92 0.67 -16.87
N ARG A 150 -13.65 -0.45 -16.75
CA ARG A 150 -15.11 -0.51 -16.82
C ARG A 150 -15.73 -0.30 -15.44
N HIS A 151 -15.07 -0.80 -14.39
CA HIS A 151 -15.52 -0.69 -13.02
C HIS A 151 -14.41 -0.10 -12.14
N GLY A 152 -14.78 0.48 -11.00
CA GLY A 152 -13.86 1.13 -10.11
C GLY A 152 -14.14 0.86 -8.63
N ILE A 153 -13.07 0.86 -7.83
CA ILE A 153 -13.14 0.86 -6.35
C ILE A 153 -12.25 2.00 -5.84
N ILE A 154 -12.83 2.87 -5.01
CA ILE A 154 -12.07 3.88 -4.26
C ILE A 154 -12.05 3.47 -2.79
N THR A 155 -10.88 3.10 -2.29
CA THR A 155 -10.74 2.43 -0.99
C THR A 155 -10.79 3.39 0.19
N ALA A 156 -10.05 4.48 0.12
CA ALA A 156 -10.07 5.52 1.14
C ALA A 156 -9.45 6.79 0.59
N LEU A 157 -9.88 7.94 1.09
CA LEU A 157 -9.24 9.23 0.94
C LEU A 157 -8.59 9.64 2.26
N GLY A 158 -7.37 10.14 2.21
CA GLY A 158 -6.63 10.57 3.40
C GLY A 158 -5.41 11.39 3.04
N GLN A 159 -4.79 11.98 4.05
CA GLN A 159 -3.59 12.80 3.91
C GLN A 159 -2.37 11.91 3.63
N GLN A 160 -2.16 11.56 2.38
CA GLN A 160 -0.99 10.85 1.90
C GLN A 160 -0.33 11.67 0.78
N HIS A 161 1.01 11.77 0.78
CA HIS A 161 1.76 12.56 -0.20
C HIS A 161 1.34 14.04 -0.27
N LEU A 162 1.05 14.66 0.89
CA LEU A 162 0.55 16.05 0.96
C LEU A 162 1.52 17.05 0.34
N GLU A 163 2.84 16.79 0.42
CA GLU A 163 3.88 17.62 -0.18
C GLU A 163 3.76 17.69 -1.71
N SER A 164 3.47 16.57 -2.37
CA SER A 164 3.34 16.53 -3.84
C SER A 164 1.97 17.00 -4.32
N PHE A 165 0.89 16.68 -3.61
CA PHE A 165 -0.45 17.13 -3.97
C PHE A 165 -0.76 18.57 -3.55
N LYS A 166 -0.03 19.14 -2.59
CA LYS A 166 -0.17 20.51 -2.07
C LYS A 166 -1.48 20.80 -1.33
N SER A 167 -2.56 20.06 -1.56
CA SER A 167 -3.82 20.20 -0.84
C SER A 167 -4.63 18.90 -0.82
N GLN A 168 -5.54 18.80 0.14
CA GLN A 168 -6.48 17.69 0.28
C GLN A 168 -7.47 17.61 -0.89
N GLU A 169 -7.91 18.78 -1.41
CA GLU A 169 -8.80 18.85 -2.58
C GLU A 169 -8.13 18.22 -3.81
N ASN A 170 -6.83 18.43 -4.01
CA ASN A 170 -6.11 17.82 -5.11
C ASN A 170 -6.03 16.30 -4.97
N ILE A 171 -5.90 15.76 -3.74
CA ILE A 171 -5.95 14.32 -3.49
C ILE A 171 -7.32 13.78 -3.88
N ILE A 172 -8.40 14.40 -3.40
CA ILE A 172 -9.78 14.01 -3.70
C ILE A 172 -10.02 14.03 -5.21
N LYS A 173 -9.71 15.18 -5.86
CA LYS A 173 -9.86 15.36 -7.31
C LYS A 173 -9.12 14.29 -8.09
N THR A 174 -7.88 13.98 -7.72
CA THR A 174 -7.06 12.98 -8.43
C THR A 174 -7.64 11.58 -8.28
N LYS A 175 -8.10 11.18 -7.09
CA LYS A 175 -8.68 9.84 -6.91
C LYS A 175 -10.01 9.71 -7.65
N TYR A 176 -10.78 10.80 -7.76
CA TYR A 176 -12.03 10.81 -8.51
C TYR A 176 -11.86 10.85 -10.04
N GLU A 177 -10.65 11.07 -10.55
CA GLU A 177 -10.34 10.85 -11.97
C GLU A 177 -10.68 9.42 -12.43
N LEU A 178 -10.66 8.42 -11.51
CA LEU A 178 -11.16 7.07 -11.79
C LEU A 178 -12.68 7.10 -12.04
N ALA A 179 -13.45 7.75 -11.19
CA ALA A 179 -14.90 7.86 -11.33
C ALA A 179 -15.29 8.56 -12.65
N ASP A 180 -14.57 9.64 -12.99
CA ASP A 180 -14.79 10.41 -14.23
C ASP A 180 -14.45 9.62 -15.50
N ALA A 181 -13.63 8.58 -15.39
CA ALA A 181 -13.19 7.76 -16.52
C ALA A 181 -14.05 6.53 -16.76
N LEU A 182 -14.94 6.16 -15.84
CA LEU A 182 -15.82 5.00 -16.00
C LEU A 182 -16.95 5.27 -16.98
N PRO A 183 -17.39 4.25 -17.76
CA PRO A 183 -18.60 4.35 -18.58
C PRO A 183 -19.85 4.41 -17.70
N GLU A 184 -20.97 4.94 -18.21
CA GLU A 184 -22.22 5.13 -17.47
C GLU A 184 -22.80 3.81 -16.89
N ASP A 185 -22.56 2.70 -17.58
CA ASP A 185 -22.97 1.34 -17.16
C ASP A 185 -21.93 0.65 -16.25
N GLY A 186 -20.84 1.35 -15.91
CA GLY A 186 -19.82 0.86 -15.01
C GLY A 186 -20.24 0.93 -13.54
N PHE A 187 -19.73 0.00 -12.72
CA PHE A 187 -19.92 0.05 -11.27
C PHE A 187 -18.80 0.83 -10.62
N LEU A 188 -19.17 1.74 -9.73
CA LEU A 188 -18.22 2.44 -8.85
C LEU A 188 -18.56 2.11 -7.39
N LEU A 189 -17.60 1.57 -6.67
CA LEU A 189 -17.71 1.28 -5.24
C LEU A 189 -16.86 2.27 -4.43
N LEU A 190 -17.45 2.85 -3.41
CA LEU A 190 -16.83 3.82 -2.51
C LEU A 190 -16.87 3.32 -1.07
N ASN A 191 -15.78 3.47 -0.34
CA ASN A 191 -15.76 3.22 1.10
C ASN A 191 -16.59 4.28 1.82
N GLY A 192 -17.84 3.94 2.20
CA GLY A 192 -18.75 4.86 2.88
C GLY A 192 -18.42 5.09 4.35
N ASP A 193 -17.50 4.33 4.95
CA ASP A 193 -16.98 4.60 6.29
C ASP A 193 -15.96 5.73 6.30
N ASN A 194 -15.41 6.11 5.13
CA ASN A 194 -14.45 7.19 5.01
C ASN A 194 -15.14 8.55 4.98
N GLU A 195 -14.88 9.40 5.99
CA GLU A 195 -15.50 10.71 6.14
C GLU A 195 -15.29 11.65 4.94
N LEU A 196 -14.07 11.63 4.35
CA LEU A 196 -13.77 12.48 3.19
C LEU A 196 -14.55 12.05 1.95
N ILE A 197 -14.81 10.77 1.77
CA ILE A 197 -15.65 10.24 0.69
C ILE A 197 -17.11 10.69 0.92
N ARG A 198 -17.64 10.52 2.13
CA ARG A 198 -19.02 10.96 2.46
C ARG A 198 -19.21 12.46 2.26
N ALA A 199 -18.24 13.27 2.68
CA ALA A 199 -18.29 14.72 2.54
C ALA A 199 -18.17 15.22 1.09
N ASN A 200 -17.60 14.41 0.18
CA ASN A 200 -17.27 14.81 -1.19
C ASN A 200 -17.69 13.71 -2.19
N PRO A 201 -18.98 13.40 -2.35
CA PRO A 201 -19.40 12.36 -3.29
C PRO A 201 -19.11 12.75 -4.74
N PRO A 202 -18.67 11.82 -5.61
CA PRO A 202 -18.46 12.09 -7.02
C PRO A 202 -19.79 12.24 -7.77
N ARG A 203 -19.74 12.76 -8.99
CA ARG A 203 -20.93 12.90 -9.85
C ARG A 203 -21.37 11.58 -10.50
N HIS A 204 -20.44 10.63 -10.68
CA HIS A 204 -20.74 9.31 -11.23
C HIS A 204 -21.64 8.53 -10.28
N ARG A 205 -22.55 7.70 -10.81
CA ARG A 205 -23.36 6.78 -10.00
C ARG A 205 -22.45 5.81 -9.24
N PHE A 206 -22.66 5.65 -7.95
CA PHE A 206 -21.85 4.79 -7.10
C PHE A 206 -22.73 4.01 -6.11
N MET A 207 -22.13 2.99 -5.51
CA MET A 207 -22.61 2.29 -4.32
C MET A 207 -21.54 2.37 -3.24
N THR A 208 -21.99 2.31 -1.99
CA THR A 208 -21.09 2.38 -0.84
C THR A 208 -20.87 1.02 -0.22
N TYR A 209 -19.72 0.86 0.43
CA TYR A 209 -19.40 -0.33 1.22
C TYR A 209 -18.70 0.04 2.51
N GLY A 210 -18.90 -0.76 3.57
CA GLY A 210 -18.27 -0.55 4.87
C GLY A 210 -18.93 -1.30 6.00
N LEU A 211 -18.74 -0.82 7.22
CA LEU A 211 -19.33 -1.36 8.45
C LEU A 211 -20.56 -0.57 8.90
N ASN A 212 -20.63 0.74 8.55
CA ASN A 212 -21.72 1.60 8.94
C ASN A 212 -23.05 1.16 8.30
N ASP A 213 -24.15 1.32 9.04
CA ASP A 213 -25.49 0.88 8.65
C ASP A 213 -26.03 1.53 7.36
N GLU A 214 -25.50 2.69 7.00
CA GLU A 214 -25.91 3.47 5.82
C GLU A 214 -25.32 2.95 4.51
N ASN A 215 -24.39 1.99 4.55
CA ASN A 215 -23.75 1.47 3.36
C ASN A 215 -24.66 0.50 2.59
N ASP A 216 -24.60 0.56 1.25
CA ASP A 216 -25.30 -0.38 0.36
C ASP A 216 -24.81 -1.82 0.57
N TYR A 217 -23.50 -2.02 0.68
CA TYR A 217 -22.86 -3.27 1.07
C TYR A 217 -22.29 -3.13 2.48
N ARG A 218 -22.87 -3.83 3.43
CA ARG A 218 -22.52 -3.67 4.84
C ARG A 218 -22.02 -4.98 5.44
N ALA A 219 -20.88 -4.94 6.12
CA ALA A 219 -20.47 -6.00 7.01
C ALA A 219 -20.92 -5.69 8.44
N SER A 220 -21.64 -6.62 9.06
CA SER A 220 -22.11 -6.53 10.45
C SER A 220 -21.63 -7.72 11.26
N ASP A 221 -21.91 -7.74 12.56
CA ASP A 221 -21.58 -8.81 13.50
C ASP A 221 -20.09 -9.21 13.45
N VAL A 222 -19.22 -8.22 13.27
CA VAL A 222 -17.79 -8.40 13.15
C VAL A 222 -17.22 -8.89 14.49
N LYS A 223 -16.76 -10.14 14.50
CA LYS A 223 -16.13 -10.77 15.66
C LYS A 223 -14.68 -11.08 15.35
N VAL A 224 -13.79 -10.23 15.82
CA VAL A 224 -12.34 -10.42 15.67
C VAL A 224 -11.82 -11.27 16.81
N SER A 225 -10.98 -12.24 16.50
CA SER A 225 -10.30 -13.13 17.44
C SER A 225 -8.86 -13.39 17.00
N SER A 226 -8.05 -14.02 17.87
CA SER A 226 -6.68 -14.45 17.52
C SER A 226 -6.63 -15.49 16.38
N ARG A 227 -7.77 -16.04 15.94
CA ARG A 227 -7.88 -17.02 14.84
C ARG A 227 -8.44 -16.44 13.56
N GLY A 228 -8.67 -15.12 13.51
CA GLY A 228 -9.27 -14.44 12.38
C GLY A 228 -10.58 -13.73 12.73
N THR A 229 -11.33 -13.37 11.72
CA THR A 229 -12.55 -12.57 11.86
C THR A 229 -13.73 -13.27 11.21
N ALA A 230 -14.87 -13.30 11.92
CA ALA A 230 -16.17 -13.69 11.40
C ALA A 230 -17.05 -12.44 11.23
N PHE A 231 -17.88 -12.40 10.20
CA PHE A 231 -18.80 -11.27 9.92
C PHE A 231 -19.94 -11.71 9.00
N THR A 232 -21.02 -10.93 8.98
CA THR A 232 -22.15 -11.11 8.05
C THR A 232 -22.13 -9.99 7.01
N LEU A 233 -22.11 -10.32 5.72
CA LEU A 233 -22.26 -9.36 4.63
C LEU A 233 -23.73 -9.22 4.26
N HIS A 234 -24.21 -7.98 4.17
CA HIS A 234 -25.54 -7.61 3.64
C HIS A 234 -25.36 -6.91 2.29
N THR A 235 -26.24 -7.21 1.36
CA THR A 235 -26.24 -6.63 0.01
C THR A 235 -27.49 -5.76 -0.23
N PRO A 236 -27.45 -4.82 -1.18
CA PRO A 236 -28.58 -3.92 -1.45
C PRO A 236 -29.84 -4.61 -1.98
N ASP A 237 -29.72 -5.83 -2.53
CA ASP A 237 -30.85 -6.66 -2.97
C ASP A 237 -31.45 -7.54 -1.84
N GLY A 238 -31.03 -7.32 -0.58
CA GLY A 238 -31.55 -7.99 0.60
C GLY A 238 -30.97 -9.37 0.90
N GLN A 239 -29.92 -9.81 0.19
CA GLN A 239 -29.23 -11.03 0.55
C GLN A 239 -28.34 -10.79 1.78
N SER A 240 -28.11 -11.85 2.57
CA SER A 240 -27.11 -11.85 3.64
C SER A 240 -26.33 -13.16 3.64
N CYS A 241 -25.05 -13.10 4.00
CA CYS A 241 -24.18 -14.25 4.02
C CYS A 241 -23.11 -14.13 5.09
N ASP A 242 -22.97 -15.18 5.91
CA ASP A 242 -21.92 -15.26 6.92
C ASP A 242 -20.61 -15.69 6.29
N PHE A 243 -19.56 -14.98 6.67
CA PHE A 243 -18.19 -15.20 6.22
C PHE A 243 -17.23 -15.37 7.39
N GLN A 244 -16.15 -16.08 7.13
CA GLN A 244 -15.02 -16.23 8.05
C GLN A 244 -13.71 -16.09 7.26
N THR A 245 -12.76 -15.38 7.83
CA THR A 245 -11.44 -15.11 7.23
C THR A 245 -10.35 -15.21 8.29
N ALA A 246 -9.14 -15.54 7.87
CA ALA A 246 -7.95 -15.47 8.73
C ALA A 246 -7.42 -14.04 8.95
N LEU A 247 -7.98 -13.05 8.24
CA LEU A 247 -7.56 -11.65 8.36
C LEU A 247 -7.92 -11.09 9.73
N LEU A 248 -7.04 -10.26 10.28
CA LEU A 248 -7.23 -9.54 11.53
C LEU A 248 -7.53 -8.06 11.25
N GLY A 249 -8.28 -7.43 12.16
CA GLY A 249 -8.56 -6.00 12.14
C GLY A 249 -9.75 -5.60 11.27
N GLU A 250 -10.54 -4.66 11.79
CA GLU A 250 -11.77 -4.16 11.14
C GLU A 250 -11.50 -3.54 9.77
N HIS A 251 -10.36 -2.83 9.60
CA HIS A 251 -10.00 -2.22 8.32
C HIS A 251 -9.81 -3.26 7.19
N ASN A 252 -9.37 -4.49 7.53
CA ASN A 252 -9.30 -5.57 6.56
C ASN A 252 -10.71 -6.06 6.19
N ILE A 253 -11.66 -6.03 7.12
CA ILE A 253 -13.06 -6.36 6.83
C ILE A 253 -13.70 -5.30 5.93
N VAL A 254 -13.44 -4.02 6.17
CA VAL A 254 -13.88 -2.94 5.24
C VAL A 254 -13.33 -3.18 3.83
N ASN A 255 -12.03 -3.40 3.70
CA ASN A 255 -11.39 -3.68 2.40
C ASN A 255 -11.97 -4.93 1.72
N LEU A 256 -12.23 -5.97 2.52
CA LEU A 256 -12.80 -7.23 2.05
C LEU A 256 -14.26 -7.05 1.62
N THR A 257 -15.04 -6.24 2.33
CA THR A 257 -16.42 -5.88 1.97
C THR A 257 -16.46 -5.25 0.58
N GLY A 258 -15.55 -4.31 0.26
CA GLY A 258 -15.44 -3.73 -1.08
C GLY A 258 -15.11 -4.77 -2.17
N ALA A 259 -14.22 -5.71 -1.87
CA ALA A 259 -13.89 -6.80 -2.80
C ALA A 259 -15.06 -7.77 -3.01
N LEU A 260 -15.77 -8.16 -1.95
CA LEU A 260 -16.96 -9.01 -2.00
C LEU A 260 -18.10 -8.32 -2.77
N ALA A 261 -18.31 -7.01 -2.52
CA ALA A 261 -19.31 -6.20 -3.22
C ALA A 261 -19.06 -6.18 -4.73
N MET A 262 -17.82 -5.99 -5.17
CA MET A 262 -17.48 -6.03 -6.59
C MET A 262 -17.73 -7.41 -7.20
N CYS A 263 -17.37 -8.49 -6.50
CA CYS A 263 -17.66 -9.85 -6.95
C CYS A 263 -19.17 -10.10 -7.11
N HIS A 264 -19.97 -9.65 -6.15
CA HIS A 264 -21.43 -9.77 -6.22
C HIS A 264 -22.02 -8.98 -7.39
N LEU A 265 -21.55 -7.74 -7.63
CA LEU A 265 -21.96 -6.92 -8.78
C LEU A 265 -21.60 -7.55 -10.13
N LEU A 266 -20.53 -8.34 -10.19
CA LEU A 266 -20.15 -9.13 -11.37
C LEU A 266 -20.91 -10.46 -11.49
N GLY A 267 -21.90 -10.71 -10.62
CA GLY A 267 -22.77 -11.88 -10.68
C GLY A 267 -22.22 -13.15 -10.03
N ILE A 268 -21.17 -13.06 -9.19
CA ILE A 268 -20.69 -14.21 -8.45
C ILE A 268 -21.59 -14.44 -7.23
N PRO A 269 -22.21 -15.63 -7.06
CA PRO A 269 -23.01 -15.93 -5.88
C PRO A 269 -22.18 -15.84 -4.59
N LEU A 270 -22.73 -15.22 -3.53
CA LEU A 270 -22.02 -15.04 -2.26
C LEU A 270 -21.53 -16.37 -1.67
N THR A 271 -22.29 -17.46 -1.83
CA THR A 271 -21.92 -18.79 -1.35
C THR A 271 -20.68 -19.35 -2.04
N ALA A 272 -20.45 -19.01 -3.32
CA ALA A 272 -19.26 -19.42 -4.07
C ALA A 272 -17.98 -18.71 -3.62
N LEU A 273 -18.12 -17.56 -2.93
CA LEU A 273 -17.00 -16.78 -2.40
C LEU A 273 -16.44 -17.37 -1.09
N LYS A 274 -17.24 -18.12 -0.29
CA LYS A 274 -16.81 -18.66 1.00
C LYS A 274 -15.51 -19.48 0.94
N PRO A 275 -15.35 -20.47 0.03
CA PRO A 275 -14.13 -21.26 -0.04
C PRO A 275 -12.90 -20.42 -0.49
N ARG A 276 -13.15 -19.36 -1.27
CA ARG A 276 -12.06 -18.46 -1.71
C ARG A 276 -11.62 -17.53 -0.60
N LEU A 277 -12.56 -17.08 0.23
CA LEU A 277 -12.27 -16.22 1.37
C LEU A 277 -11.31 -16.90 2.38
N LEU A 278 -11.49 -18.20 2.61
CA LEU A 278 -10.59 -18.98 3.47
C LEU A 278 -9.16 -19.09 2.93
N LYS A 279 -8.95 -18.83 1.64
CA LYS A 279 -7.62 -18.80 1.01
C LYS A 279 -6.95 -17.43 1.07
N ILE A 280 -7.69 -16.39 1.47
CA ILE A 280 -7.13 -15.07 1.60
C ILE A 280 -6.23 -15.03 2.83
N THR A 281 -4.96 -14.74 2.57
CA THR A 281 -3.97 -14.45 3.59
C THR A 281 -3.75 -12.95 3.69
N ALA A 282 -3.27 -12.47 4.83
CA ALA A 282 -2.85 -11.08 4.96
C ALA A 282 -1.77 -10.77 3.90
N VAL A 283 -1.83 -9.56 3.37
CA VAL A 283 -0.73 -9.06 2.54
C VAL A 283 0.52 -8.99 3.42
N PRO A 284 1.69 -9.47 2.95
CA PRO A 284 2.91 -9.40 3.73
C PRO A 284 3.13 -8.01 4.34
N HIS A 285 3.56 -7.97 5.58
CA HIS A 285 3.82 -6.75 6.35
C HIS A 285 2.59 -5.83 6.59
N ARG A 286 1.36 -6.42 6.58
CA ARG A 286 0.11 -5.68 6.86
C ARG A 286 -0.78 -6.48 7.80
N LEU A 287 -0.56 -6.33 9.11
CA LEU A 287 -1.19 -7.11 10.18
C LEU A 287 -1.18 -8.63 9.90
N GLN A 288 -0.08 -9.11 9.36
CA GLN A 288 0.11 -10.52 9.07
C GLN A 288 0.41 -11.27 10.35
N LEU A 289 -0.49 -12.18 10.74
CA LEU A 289 -0.23 -13.09 11.86
C LEU A 289 0.63 -14.26 11.39
N ILE A 290 1.79 -14.44 12.03
CA ILE A 290 2.72 -15.54 11.80
C ILE A 290 2.85 -16.31 13.13
N ASP A 291 2.29 -17.51 13.19
CA ASP A 291 2.37 -18.36 14.40
C ASP A 291 3.56 -19.29 14.31
N HIS A 292 4.51 -19.16 15.25
CA HIS A 292 5.68 -20.02 15.39
C HIS A 292 5.48 -21.11 16.50
N GLY A 293 4.26 -21.31 16.98
CA GLY A 293 3.94 -22.25 18.03
C GLY A 293 4.26 -21.74 19.43
N SER A 294 5.52 -21.52 19.78
CA SER A 294 5.93 -21.00 21.09
C SER A 294 5.71 -19.50 21.26
N PHE A 295 5.65 -18.76 20.19
CA PHE A 295 5.31 -17.33 20.12
C PHE A 295 4.60 -17.04 18.81
N ALA A 296 3.95 -15.89 18.70
CA ALA A 296 3.36 -15.40 17.47
C ALA A 296 3.88 -14.00 17.15
N VAL A 297 3.92 -13.66 15.88
CA VAL A 297 4.29 -12.31 15.38
C VAL A 297 3.12 -11.73 14.61
N ILE A 298 2.75 -10.49 14.91
CA ILE A 298 1.90 -9.66 14.06
C ILE A 298 2.87 -8.74 13.31
N ASP A 299 3.03 -8.98 12.03
CA ASP A 299 3.90 -8.20 11.16
C ASP A 299 3.09 -7.09 10.48
N ASP A 300 3.30 -5.85 10.88
CA ASP A 300 2.71 -4.63 10.32
C ASP A 300 3.82 -3.62 9.95
N GLY A 301 4.90 -4.14 9.37
CA GLY A 301 6.12 -3.40 9.05
C GLY A 301 5.97 -2.38 7.93
N PHE A 302 4.87 -2.34 7.18
CA PHE A 302 4.77 -1.54 5.96
C PHE A 302 3.99 -0.24 6.15
N ASN A 303 4.71 0.91 6.14
CA ASN A 303 4.14 2.27 6.20
C ASN A 303 3.24 2.52 7.42
N SER A 304 3.82 2.58 8.58
CA SER A 304 3.12 2.99 9.80
C SER A 304 2.59 4.43 9.68
N ASN A 305 1.32 4.59 10.06
CA ASN A 305 0.65 5.88 10.11
C ASN A 305 -0.28 5.93 11.34
N PRO A 306 -0.76 7.10 11.79
CA PRO A 306 -1.53 7.20 13.03
C PRO A 306 -2.77 6.28 13.12
N ASN A 307 -3.47 6.09 12.01
CA ASN A 307 -4.63 5.18 11.99
C ASN A 307 -4.20 3.71 11.97
N GLY A 308 -3.12 3.39 11.26
CA GLY A 308 -2.52 2.06 11.21
C GLY A 308 -2.05 1.60 12.59
N THR A 309 -1.25 2.42 13.28
CA THR A 309 -0.74 2.11 14.62
C THR A 309 -1.87 1.87 15.63
N GLN A 310 -2.96 2.65 15.56
CA GLN A 310 -4.13 2.42 16.40
C GLN A 310 -4.82 1.08 16.08
N ALA A 311 -4.96 0.74 14.80
CA ALA A 311 -5.55 -0.52 14.37
C ALA A 311 -4.68 -1.72 14.78
N ALA A 312 -3.36 -1.60 14.67
CA ALA A 312 -2.40 -2.61 15.12
C ALA A 312 -2.47 -2.84 16.63
N LEU A 313 -2.49 -1.77 17.44
CA LEU A 313 -2.65 -1.86 18.89
C LEU A 313 -4.00 -2.46 19.29
N ARG A 314 -5.11 -2.07 18.63
CA ARG A 314 -6.43 -2.69 18.86
C ARG A 314 -6.39 -4.18 18.54
N THR A 315 -5.75 -4.56 17.44
CA THR A 315 -5.59 -5.98 17.08
C THR A 315 -4.77 -6.72 18.13
N LEU A 316 -3.65 -6.16 18.59
CA LEU A 316 -2.82 -6.72 19.64
C LEU A 316 -3.59 -6.90 20.95
N SER A 317 -4.50 -5.99 21.29
CA SER A 317 -5.31 -6.03 22.51
C SER A 317 -6.26 -7.23 22.58
N LEU A 318 -6.59 -7.87 21.43
CA LEU A 318 -7.50 -9.02 21.36
C LEU A 318 -6.86 -10.34 21.79
N PHE A 319 -5.56 -10.35 22.03
CA PHE A 319 -4.82 -11.53 22.44
C PHE A 319 -4.65 -11.55 23.97
N ASP A 320 -4.78 -12.74 24.55
CA ASP A 320 -4.52 -12.97 25.98
C ASP A 320 -3.05 -13.25 26.29
N ASP A 321 -2.23 -13.33 25.23
CA ASP A 321 -0.80 -13.59 25.27
C ASP A 321 -0.01 -12.45 25.94
N TYR A 322 1.28 -12.65 26.21
CA TYR A 322 2.18 -11.58 26.67
C TYR A 322 2.52 -10.66 25.48
N LYS A 323 2.02 -9.44 25.53
CA LYS A 323 2.01 -8.49 24.42
C LYS A 323 3.29 -7.67 24.37
N ILE A 324 4.09 -7.87 23.36
CA ILE A 324 5.33 -7.14 23.11
C ILE A 324 5.16 -6.29 21.85
N MET A 325 5.51 -5.02 21.89
CA MET A 325 5.59 -4.16 20.69
C MET A 325 7.05 -3.83 20.41
N ILE A 326 7.46 -3.96 19.14
CA ILE A 326 8.77 -3.53 18.64
C ILE A 326 8.52 -2.49 17.55
N THR A 327 9.06 -1.28 17.69
CA THR A 327 8.84 -0.20 16.73
C THR A 327 9.99 0.79 16.67
N PRO A 328 10.35 1.29 15.47
CA PRO A 328 11.21 2.46 15.29
C PRO A 328 10.40 3.78 15.30
N GLY A 329 9.08 3.70 15.45
CA GLY A 329 8.18 4.85 15.41
C GLY A 329 7.71 5.22 14.00
N MET A 330 6.83 6.22 13.92
CA MET A 330 6.30 6.75 12.67
C MET A 330 7.21 7.85 12.12
N VAL A 331 7.41 7.87 10.80
CA VAL A 331 8.21 8.86 10.05
C VAL A 331 7.37 9.59 9.00
N GLU A 332 7.94 10.63 8.36
CA GLU A 332 7.31 11.39 7.28
C GLU A 332 5.99 12.10 7.65
N LEU A 333 5.82 12.45 8.94
CA LEU A 333 4.64 13.15 9.47
C LEU A 333 4.84 14.67 9.60
N GLY A 334 5.98 15.21 9.12
CA GLY A 334 6.29 16.63 9.19
C GLY A 334 6.28 17.18 10.63
N GLU A 335 5.70 18.36 10.84
CA GLU A 335 5.65 19.01 12.16
C GLU A 335 4.85 18.23 13.22
N ALA A 336 3.95 17.36 12.80
CA ALA A 336 3.13 16.55 13.70
C ALA A 336 3.83 15.28 14.20
N GLN A 337 5.03 14.96 13.71
CA GLN A 337 5.71 13.69 13.98
C GLN A 337 5.95 13.44 15.47
N GLU A 338 6.41 14.46 16.20
CA GLU A 338 6.68 14.34 17.64
C GLU A 338 5.40 14.10 18.44
N THR A 339 4.35 14.89 18.18
CA THR A 339 3.05 14.77 18.86
C THR A 339 2.41 13.42 18.61
N LEU A 340 2.35 12.97 17.36
CA LEU A 340 1.72 11.70 16.98
C LEU A 340 2.47 10.49 17.51
N ASN A 341 3.82 10.51 17.53
CA ASN A 341 4.60 9.47 18.17
C ASN A 341 4.42 9.44 19.69
N ARG A 342 4.25 10.60 20.34
CA ARG A 342 3.96 10.67 21.78
C ARG A 342 2.58 10.06 22.09
N GLU A 343 1.56 10.38 21.31
CA GLU A 343 0.22 9.76 21.42
C GLU A 343 0.27 8.24 21.17
N PHE A 344 1.08 7.80 20.22
CA PHE A 344 1.31 6.39 19.97
C PHE A 344 1.88 5.68 21.21
N GLY A 345 2.88 6.29 21.87
CA GLY A 345 3.43 5.79 23.15
C GLY A 345 2.37 5.68 24.25
N GLN A 346 1.51 6.69 24.42
CA GLN A 346 0.41 6.68 25.39
C GLN A 346 -0.61 5.55 25.12
N ASN A 347 -0.90 5.30 23.84
CA ASN A 347 -1.82 4.21 23.45
C ASN A 347 -1.17 2.84 23.64
N ALA A 348 0.10 2.68 23.32
CA ALA A 348 0.87 1.46 23.54
C ALA A 348 0.94 1.06 25.03
N ALA A 349 1.10 2.05 25.91
CA ALA A 349 1.14 1.81 27.37
C ALA A 349 -0.13 1.12 27.91
N ARG A 350 -1.28 1.30 27.26
CA ARG A 350 -2.57 0.70 27.68
C ARG A 350 -2.75 -0.74 27.21
N VAL A 351 -1.96 -1.17 26.23
CA VAL A 351 -2.14 -2.45 25.55
C VAL A 351 -0.98 -3.41 25.78
N CYS A 352 0.25 -2.89 25.75
CA CYS A 352 1.47 -3.70 25.76
C CYS A 352 1.90 -4.09 27.20
N ASP A 353 2.35 -5.33 27.36
CA ASP A 353 3.04 -5.79 28.58
C ASP A 353 4.52 -5.38 28.57
N TYR A 354 5.11 -5.23 27.38
CA TYR A 354 6.51 -4.85 27.15
C TYR A 354 6.66 -4.04 25.85
N VAL A 355 7.54 -3.04 25.85
CA VAL A 355 7.80 -2.20 24.66
C VAL A 355 9.29 -2.17 24.36
N ILE A 356 9.63 -2.35 23.09
CA ILE A 356 10.99 -2.29 22.55
C ILE A 356 11.02 -1.19 21.49
N LEU A 357 11.84 -0.18 21.70
CA LEU A 357 12.00 0.96 20.80
C LEU A 357 13.31 0.81 20.03
N VAL A 358 13.25 0.85 18.71
CA VAL A 358 14.43 0.73 17.86
C VAL A 358 14.95 2.12 17.49
N GLY A 359 16.16 2.46 17.96
CA GLY A 359 16.80 3.76 17.75
C GLY A 359 16.34 4.82 18.77
N GLU A 360 17.28 5.26 19.61
CA GLU A 360 17.00 6.15 20.76
C GLU A 360 16.44 7.52 20.37
N LYS A 361 17.07 8.19 19.40
CA LYS A 361 16.69 9.57 19.03
C LYS A 361 15.29 9.66 18.46
N GLN A 362 14.98 8.76 17.56
CA GLN A 362 13.74 8.76 16.79
C GLN A 362 12.55 8.34 17.63
N THR A 363 12.75 7.39 18.54
CA THR A 363 11.68 6.85 19.39
C THR A 363 11.50 7.60 20.72
N ARG A 364 12.32 8.64 20.97
CA ARG A 364 12.21 9.47 22.18
C ARG A 364 10.79 10.00 22.46
N PRO A 365 10.02 10.49 21.46
CA PRO A 365 8.64 10.93 21.70
C PRO A 365 7.74 9.78 22.20
N ILE A 366 7.94 8.56 21.69
CA ILE A 366 7.18 7.38 22.13
C ILE A 366 7.53 7.05 23.58
N ALA A 367 8.83 7.07 23.94
CA ALA A 367 9.27 6.84 25.30
C ALA A 367 8.67 7.87 26.29
N LEU A 368 8.58 9.15 25.89
CA LEU A 368 7.90 10.18 26.66
C LEU A 368 6.40 9.88 26.80
N GLY A 369 5.73 9.46 25.73
CA GLY A 369 4.31 9.07 25.77
C GLY A 369 4.04 7.88 26.69
N LEU A 370 4.91 6.87 26.68
CA LEU A 370 4.86 5.74 27.62
C LEU A 370 4.98 6.22 29.07
N ALA A 371 5.95 7.09 29.36
CA ALA A 371 6.16 7.68 30.70
C ALA A 371 4.96 8.53 31.15
N ASP A 372 4.39 9.35 30.27
CA ASP A 372 3.17 10.15 30.55
C ASP A 372 1.98 9.27 30.97
N ALA A 373 1.88 8.07 30.40
CA ALA A 373 0.84 7.10 30.72
C ALA A 373 1.20 6.20 31.93
N GLY A 374 2.33 6.41 32.58
CA GLY A 374 2.78 5.65 33.76
C GLY A 374 3.28 4.24 33.43
N PHE A 375 3.77 4.00 32.21
CA PHE A 375 4.33 2.70 31.83
C PHE A 375 5.63 2.41 32.61
N PRO A 376 5.79 1.19 33.19
CA PRO A 376 6.97 0.88 33.99
C PRO A 376 8.27 0.92 33.17
N ALA A 377 9.26 1.64 33.67
CA ALA A 377 10.55 1.80 32.97
C ALA A 377 11.29 0.46 32.77
N GLU A 378 11.13 -0.49 33.68
CA GLU A 378 11.70 -1.83 33.56
C GLU A 378 11.07 -2.70 32.48
N LYS A 379 9.94 -2.27 31.91
CA LYS A 379 9.26 -2.91 30.79
C LYS A 379 9.50 -2.20 29.45
N LEU A 380 10.44 -1.28 29.43
CA LEU A 380 10.89 -0.56 28.26
C LEU A 380 12.34 -0.92 27.95
N TYR A 381 12.62 -1.33 26.72
CA TYR A 381 13.98 -1.54 26.23
C TYR A 381 14.22 -0.69 24.98
N ILE A 382 15.39 -0.06 24.90
CA ILE A 382 15.82 0.70 23.73
C ILE A 382 16.86 -0.14 22.99
N ALA A 383 16.49 -0.64 21.82
CA ALA A 383 17.31 -1.48 20.97
C ALA A 383 18.12 -0.65 19.97
N GLU A 384 19.32 -1.09 19.63
CA GLU A 384 20.14 -0.46 18.59
C GLU A 384 19.69 -0.82 17.18
N SER A 385 19.04 -2.00 17.02
CA SER A 385 18.54 -2.51 15.74
C SER A 385 17.30 -3.39 15.96
N LEU A 386 16.57 -3.67 14.86
CA LEU A 386 15.45 -4.64 14.90
C LEU A 386 15.94 -6.02 15.35
N LYS A 387 17.12 -6.44 14.92
CA LYS A 387 17.71 -7.72 15.32
C LYS A 387 17.93 -7.79 16.82
N ASP A 388 18.53 -6.77 17.41
CA ASP A 388 18.74 -6.63 18.86
C ASP A 388 17.39 -6.67 19.60
N GLY A 389 16.39 -5.92 19.12
CA GLY A 389 15.04 -5.92 19.67
C GLY A 389 14.37 -7.29 19.65
N LEU A 390 14.49 -8.04 18.55
CA LEU A 390 13.96 -9.39 18.43
C LEU A 390 14.67 -10.39 19.36
N GLU A 391 16.01 -10.32 19.44
CA GLU A 391 16.81 -11.13 20.36
C GLU A 391 16.39 -10.87 21.81
N HIS A 392 16.19 -9.60 22.18
CA HIS A 392 15.72 -9.22 23.51
C HIS A 392 14.30 -9.75 23.78
N ALA A 393 13.35 -9.59 22.83
CA ALA A 393 11.99 -10.11 22.97
C ALA A 393 11.96 -11.63 23.14
N HIS A 394 12.83 -12.36 22.44
CA HIS A 394 12.95 -13.80 22.59
C HIS A 394 13.53 -14.20 23.95
N ALA A 395 14.49 -13.46 24.48
CA ALA A 395 15.14 -13.72 25.77
C ALA A 395 14.24 -13.46 26.99
N LEU A 396 13.20 -12.64 26.86
CA LEU A 396 12.25 -12.36 27.95
C LEU A 396 11.62 -13.67 28.44
N LYS A 397 11.66 -13.91 29.73
CA LYS A 397 11.01 -15.06 30.37
C LYS A 397 9.59 -14.67 30.76
N THR A 398 8.59 -15.36 30.25
CA THR A 398 7.17 -15.09 30.52
C THR A 398 6.43 -16.40 30.77
N GLU A 399 5.41 -16.36 31.61
CA GLU A 399 4.55 -17.53 31.87
C GLU A 399 3.52 -17.75 30.74
N ARG A 400 3.13 -16.66 30.08
CA ARG A 400 2.20 -16.68 28.93
C ARG A 400 2.98 -16.80 27.62
N LYS A 401 2.34 -17.40 26.59
CA LYS A 401 2.82 -17.33 25.21
C LYS A 401 3.05 -15.86 24.83
N LYS A 402 4.08 -15.57 24.07
CA LYS A 402 4.37 -14.22 23.60
C LYS A 402 3.67 -13.93 22.29
N ILE A 403 3.17 -12.71 22.14
CA ILE A 403 2.79 -12.14 20.86
C ILE A 403 3.55 -10.86 20.63
N ILE A 404 4.24 -10.77 19.51
CA ILE A 404 5.13 -9.65 19.14
C ILE A 404 4.50 -8.89 18.00
N LEU A 405 4.17 -7.62 18.22
CA LEU A 405 3.80 -6.69 17.16
C LEU A 405 5.06 -6.03 16.62
N LEU A 406 5.35 -6.24 15.35
CA LEU A 406 6.33 -5.47 14.60
C LEU A 406 5.60 -4.32 13.91
N GLU A 407 5.73 -3.11 14.44
CA GLU A 407 5.05 -1.94 13.95
C GLU A 407 6.05 -1.01 13.28
N ASN A 408 5.91 -0.84 11.98
CA ASN A 408 6.84 -0.19 11.09
C ASN A 408 8.18 -0.93 10.91
N ASP A 409 8.68 -0.90 9.67
CA ASP A 409 10.03 -1.34 9.33
C ASP A 409 10.67 -0.22 8.51
N LEU A 410 11.62 0.48 9.10
CA LEU A 410 12.32 1.54 8.39
C LEU A 410 13.28 0.94 7.39
N PRO A 411 13.34 1.48 6.15
CA PRO A 411 14.43 1.14 5.24
C PRO A 411 15.79 1.39 5.88
N ASP A 412 16.79 0.58 5.54
CA ASP A 412 18.16 0.62 6.08
C ASP A 412 18.88 1.99 5.97
N ASN A 413 18.20 3.02 5.46
CA ASN A 413 18.73 4.37 5.26
C ASN A 413 18.27 5.41 6.32
N TYR A 414 17.57 4.99 7.37
CA TYR A 414 17.17 5.87 8.48
C TYR A 414 17.92 5.54 9.77
#